data_e990c093c3762b75e83a4d78784a57d7
#
_entry.id   e990c093c3762b75e83a4d78784a57d7
#
_cell.length_a   1.000
_cell.length_b   1.000
_cell.length_c   1.000
_cell.angle_alpha   90.00
_cell.angle_beta   90.00
_cell.angle_gamma   90.00
#
_symmetry.space_group_name_H-M   'P 1'
#
loop_
_entity.id
_entity.type
_entity.pdbx_description
1 polymer ?
#
loop_
_entity_poly.entity_id
_entity_poly.type
_entity_poly.pdbx_seq_one_letter_code
_entity_poly.pdbx_strand_id
1 'polypeptide(L)'
;MRLRICGDGCELLIIFLISSFLSVIYLIVTAYRTFPDFGLELIHLLAVIIVEAIVFWNGIIRVYCTSMQLGIKWRFIGIFCGWLPLVNLFALMKIIRVASWETNFESEKIAVNKNRANSQICRTKYPILFVHGVFFRDYKYLNYWGRIPKELIMNGAVIFYGNHQSAASVIDSGKELAERVRQIVGETGCGKLNIIAHSKGGLDSRYAVSQLGIENYIASLTTVNTPHYGCQFADYLLSKVPESTRNFIAQKYNSALKKFGDSNPDFLAAVNDLTASSCKQLNDTVLDIPGVFYQSVGSKLNVASSGRFPLNFSYPLVKYFDGENDGLVSTSSSGWGENRIKLTVKGSRGISHGDLIDLNRENIEGFDVREFYVQLVKGLKESGF
;
A
#
# COMPACT_ATOMS: atom_id res chain seq x y z
N MET A 1 3.98 8.28 21.23
CA MET A 1 3.75 9.73 21.35
C MET A 1 2.78 10.24 20.27
N ARG A 2 3.02 10.11 18.96
CA ARG A 2 2.14 10.61 17.88
C ARG A 2 0.68 10.15 18.01
N LEU A 3 0.43 8.85 18.16
CA LEU A 3 -0.91 8.27 18.27
C LEU A 3 -1.68 8.79 19.50
N ARG A 4 -0.99 8.96 20.63
CA ARG A 4 -1.60 9.53 21.82
C ARG A 4 -2.05 10.97 21.57
N ILE A 5 -1.19 11.81 20.99
CA ILE A 5 -1.55 13.21 20.65
C ILE A 5 -2.73 13.24 19.68
N CYS A 6 -2.79 12.32 18.70
CA CYS A 6 -3.92 12.20 17.77
C CYS A 6 -5.21 11.80 18.49
N GLY A 7 -5.14 10.82 19.39
CA GLY A 7 -6.26 10.37 20.20
C GLY A 7 -6.80 11.46 21.13
N ASP A 8 -5.90 12.11 21.88
CA ASP A 8 -6.26 13.24 22.74
C ASP A 8 -6.93 14.37 21.93
N GLY A 9 -6.46 14.60 20.67
CA GLY A 9 -7.08 15.54 19.74
C GLY A 9 -8.50 15.14 19.33
N CYS A 10 -8.73 13.85 19.06
CA CYS A 10 -10.07 13.34 18.77
C CYS A 10 -11.01 13.49 19.96
N GLU A 11 -10.55 13.18 21.17
CA GLU A 11 -11.33 13.36 22.40
C GLU A 11 -11.73 14.82 22.61
N LEU A 12 -10.79 15.76 22.41
CA LEU A 12 -11.10 17.20 22.49
C LEU A 12 -12.15 17.62 21.46
N LEU A 13 -12.09 17.11 20.23
CA LEU A 13 -13.10 17.41 19.22
C LEU A 13 -14.48 16.81 19.54
N ILE A 14 -14.53 15.65 20.17
CA ILE A 14 -15.78 15.05 20.67
C ILE A 14 -16.34 15.90 21.84
N ILE A 15 -15.48 16.30 22.77
CA ILE A 15 -15.85 17.21 23.87
C ILE A 15 -16.41 18.52 23.29
N PHE A 16 -15.73 19.11 22.30
CA PHE A 16 -16.22 20.32 21.60
C PHE A 16 -17.64 20.13 21.04
N LEU A 17 -17.92 18.99 20.36
CA LEU A 17 -19.27 18.76 19.82
C LEU A 17 -20.34 18.66 20.91
N ILE A 18 -20.03 18.00 22.03
CA ILE A 18 -20.94 17.85 23.17
C ILE A 18 -21.12 19.18 23.90
N SER A 19 -20.01 19.86 24.20
CA SER A 19 -20.04 21.15 24.90
C SER A 19 -20.75 22.24 24.10
N SER A 20 -20.50 22.30 22.77
CA SER A 20 -21.20 23.24 21.89
C SER A 20 -22.72 23.02 21.92
N PHE A 21 -23.19 21.77 21.91
CA PHE A 21 -24.62 21.47 22.05
C PHE A 21 -25.18 21.94 23.40
N LEU A 22 -24.49 21.66 24.50
CA LEU A 22 -24.88 22.09 25.84
C LEU A 22 -24.81 23.63 25.99
N SER A 23 -23.83 24.25 25.40
CA SER A 23 -23.64 25.71 25.37
C SER A 23 -24.80 26.44 24.67
N VAL A 24 -25.33 25.88 23.58
CA VAL A 24 -26.55 26.44 22.94
C VAL A 24 -27.73 26.40 23.89
N ILE A 25 -27.96 25.28 24.60
CA ILE A 25 -29.03 25.18 25.61
C ILE A 25 -28.81 26.18 26.72
N TYR A 26 -27.56 26.29 27.22
CA TYR A 26 -27.21 27.26 28.26
C TYR A 26 -27.52 28.70 27.84
N LEU A 27 -27.11 29.11 26.62
CA LEU A 27 -27.36 30.47 26.09
C LEU A 27 -28.87 30.76 25.94
N ILE A 28 -29.68 29.78 25.51
CA ILE A 28 -31.14 29.93 25.41
C ILE A 28 -31.75 30.13 26.80
N VAL A 29 -31.32 29.38 27.80
CA VAL A 29 -31.84 29.47 29.18
C VAL A 29 -31.41 30.78 29.83
N THR A 30 -30.17 31.23 29.63
CA THR A 30 -29.69 32.52 30.18
C THR A 30 -30.39 33.68 29.51
N ALA A 31 -30.53 33.70 28.16
CA ALA A 31 -31.28 34.71 27.46
C ALA A 31 -32.73 34.88 27.97
N TYR A 32 -33.40 33.74 28.27
CA TYR A 32 -34.74 33.79 28.83
C TYR A 32 -34.79 34.38 30.26
N ARG A 33 -33.74 34.14 31.08
CA ARG A 33 -33.68 34.60 32.47
C ARG A 33 -33.21 36.05 32.63
N THR A 34 -32.32 36.50 31.75
CA THR A 34 -31.66 37.81 31.85
C THR A 34 -32.26 38.87 30.93
N PHE A 35 -33.30 38.52 30.16
CA PHE A 35 -33.99 39.49 29.32
C PHE A 35 -34.57 40.65 30.14
N PRO A 36 -34.30 41.93 29.83
CA PRO A 36 -33.65 42.45 28.60
C PRO A 36 -32.16 42.91 28.75
N ASP A 37 -31.37 42.32 29.67
CA ASP A 37 -29.96 42.72 29.88
C ASP A 37 -29.05 42.16 28.80
N PHE A 38 -28.96 42.88 27.69
CA PHE A 38 -28.09 42.55 26.55
C PHE A 38 -26.59 42.54 26.90
N GLY A 39 -26.14 43.29 27.90
CA GLY A 39 -24.74 43.33 28.29
C GLY A 39 -24.31 42.03 28.94
N LEU A 40 -25.12 41.50 29.80
CA LEU A 40 -24.87 40.19 30.46
C LEU A 40 -24.91 39.05 29.45
N GLU A 41 -25.88 39.02 28.53
CA GLU A 41 -25.96 38.00 27.48
C GLU A 41 -24.73 38.02 26.56
N LEU A 42 -24.23 39.20 26.20
CA LEU A 42 -23.02 39.32 25.40
C LEU A 42 -21.79 38.71 26.12
N ILE A 43 -21.68 38.90 27.43
CA ILE A 43 -20.60 38.34 28.24
C ILE A 43 -20.70 36.78 28.22
N HIS A 44 -21.89 36.20 28.42
CA HIS A 44 -22.11 34.76 28.36
C HIS A 44 -21.73 34.22 26.96
N LEU A 45 -22.18 34.84 25.90
CA LEU A 45 -21.89 34.45 24.55
C LEU A 45 -20.38 34.49 24.26
N LEU A 46 -19.68 35.58 24.61
CA LEU A 46 -18.24 35.70 24.43
C LEU A 46 -17.47 34.66 25.25
N ALA A 47 -17.86 34.39 26.50
CA ALA A 47 -17.24 33.36 27.31
C ALA A 47 -17.36 31.97 26.66
N VAL A 48 -18.56 31.61 26.19
CA VAL A 48 -18.79 30.36 25.45
C VAL A 48 -17.92 30.28 24.18
N ILE A 49 -17.93 31.32 23.37
CA ILE A 49 -17.12 31.34 22.12
C ILE A 49 -15.63 31.14 22.42
N ILE A 50 -15.10 31.81 23.45
CA ILE A 50 -13.67 31.68 23.80
C ILE A 50 -13.35 30.26 24.26
N VAL A 51 -14.14 29.67 25.13
CA VAL A 51 -13.92 28.32 25.64
C VAL A 51 -14.01 27.29 24.53
N GLU A 52 -15.07 27.36 23.71
CA GLU A 52 -15.27 26.44 22.58
C GLU A 52 -14.16 26.59 21.55
N ALA A 53 -13.70 27.79 21.25
CA ALA A 53 -12.59 28.04 20.34
C ALA A 53 -11.29 27.41 20.87
N ILE A 54 -10.98 27.54 22.15
CA ILE A 54 -9.78 26.94 22.74
C ILE A 54 -9.82 25.42 22.61
N VAL A 55 -10.94 24.78 22.93
CA VAL A 55 -11.11 23.32 22.84
C VAL A 55 -11.01 22.85 21.39
N PHE A 56 -11.73 23.52 20.47
CA PHE A 56 -11.72 23.19 19.04
C PHE A 56 -10.33 23.29 18.43
N TRP A 57 -9.66 24.45 18.56
CA TRP A 57 -8.36 24.65 17.95
C TRP A 57 -7.28 23.72 18.51
N ASN A 58 -7.33 23.43 19.81
CA ASN A 58 -6.41 22.47 20.41
C ASN A 58 -6.64 21.06 19.83
N GLY A 59 -7.88 20.64 19.69
CA GLY A 59 -8.23 19.33 19.12
C GLY A 59 -7.86 19.21 17.65
N ILE A 60 -8.27 20.19 16.82
CA ILE A 60 -8.07 20.11 15.37
C ILE A 60 -6.59 20.23 14.98
N ILE A 61 -5.81 21.07 15.62
CA ILE A 61 -4.37 21.18 15.38
C ILE A 61 -3.67 19.85 15.69
N ARG A 62 -3.98 19.23 16.82
CA ARG A 62 -3.42 17.91 17.17
C ARG A 62 -3.73 16.88 16.11
N VAL A 63 -4.99 16.75 15.69
CA VAL A 63 -5.40 15.79 14.65
C VAL A 63 -4.72 16.10 13.31
N TYR A 64 -4.70 17.37 12.89
CA TYR A 64 -4.11 17.76 11.60
C TYR A 64 -2.60 17.52 11.55
N CYS A 65 -1.90 17.75 12.65
CA CYS A 65 -0.45 17.56 12.70
C CYS A 65 -0.04 16.09 12.87
N THR A 66 -0.92 15.21 13.37
CA THR A 66 -0.52 13.87 13.76
C THR A 66 -1.21 12.73 13.02
N SER A 67 -2.44 12.90 12.50
CA SER A 67 -3.10 11.86 11.73
C SER A 67 -2.44 11.65 10.36
N MET A 68 -2.06 10.43 10.03
CA MET A 68 -1.52 10.05 8.72
C MET A 68 -2.61 9.59 7.75
N GLN A 69 -3.73 9.07 8.28
CA GLN A 69 -4.83 8.55 7.47
C GLN A 69 -5.80 9.64 6.99
N LEU A 70 -5.79 10.81 7.63
CA LEU A 70 -6.69 11.90 7.26
C LEU A 70 -6.49 12.39 5.82
N GLY A 71 -5.25 12.32 5.31
CA GLY A 71 -4.91 12.77 3.97
C GLY A 71 -5.08 14.28 3.76
N ILE A 72 -4.58 14.78 2.63
CA ILE A 72 -4.66 16.20 2.27
C ILE A 72 -6.12 16.60 2.01
N LYS A 73 -6.88 15.75 1.32
CA LYS A 73 -8.27 16.04 0.94
C LYS A 73 -9.14 16.44 2.14
N TRP A 74 -9.12 15.67 3.22
CA TRP A 74 -9.97 15.96 4.38
C TRP A 74 -9.47 17.15 5.19
N ARG A 75 -8.16 17.44 5.18
CA ARG A 75 -7.63 18.68 5.77
C ARG A 75 -8.15 19.91 5.02
N PHE A 76 -8.10 19.91 3.68
CA PHE A 76 -8.67 21.00 2.88
C PHE A 76 -10.19 21.13 3.07
N ILE A 77 -10.93 20.03 3.01
CA ILE A 77 -12.39 20.04 3.24
C ILE A 77 -12.72 20.64 4.61
N GLY A 78 -12.01 20.24 5.68
CA GLY A 78 -12.25 20.76 7.02
C GLY A 78 -11.97 22.27 7.13
N ILE A 79 -10.94 22.78 6.44
CA ILE A 79 -10.63 24.21 6.41
C ILE A 79 -11.69 24.99 5.63
N PHE A 80 -12.00 24.57 4.40
CA PHE A 80 -12.91 25.33 3.52
C PHE A 80 -14.38 25.18 3.89
N CYS A 81 -14.80 24.03 4.41
CA CYS A 81 -16.16 23.81 4.87
C CYS A 81 -16.45 24.38 6.27
N GLY A 82 -15.43 24.85 7.00
CA GLY A 82 -15.58 25.42 8.33
C GLY A 82 -16.57 26.58 8.43
N TRP A 83 -16.75 27.30 7.33
CA TRP A 83 -17.67 28.45 7.23
C TRP A 83 -19.12 28.10 6.90
N LEU A 84 -19.39 26.84 6.50
CA LEU A 84 -20.71 26.41 6.05
C LEU A 84 -21.44 25.68 7.19
N PRO A 85 -22.51 26.24 7.76
CA PRO A 85 -23.30 25.57 8.80
C PRO A 85 -23.75 24.18 8.34
N LEU A 86 -23.83 23.24 9.26
CA LEU A 86 -24.16 21.82 9.04
C LEU A 86 -23.10 21.05 8.24
N VAL A 87 -22.56 21.60 7.13
CA VAL A 87 -21.52 20.93 6.31
C VAL A 87 -20.23 20.78 7.13
N ASN A 88 -19.89 21.80 7.94
CA ASN A 88 -18.74 21.74 8.85
C ASN A 88 -18.88 20.61 9.89
N LEU A 89 -20.08 20.35 10.41
CA LEU A 89 -20.31 19.26 11.35
C LEU A 89 -20.08 17.89 10.70
N PHE A 90 -20.55 17.69 9.47
CA PHE A 90 -20.29 16.44 8.73
C PHE A 90 -18.80 16.28 8.44
N ALA A 91 -18.12 17.36 8.04
CA ALA A 91 -16.67 17.33 7.82
C ALA A 91 -15.91 17.00 9.11
N LEU A 92 -16.28 17.63 10.23
CA LEU A 92 -15.67 17.39 11.53
C LEU A 92 -15.91 15.95 12.03
N MET A 93 -17.13 15.45 11.94
CA MET A 93 -17.44 14.05 12.28
C MET A 93 -16.63 13.07 11.44
N LYS A 94 -16.45 13.34 10.14
CA LYS A 94 -15.62 12.49 9.27
C LYS A 94 -14.14 12.54 9.68
N ILE A 95 -13.61 13.73 10.01
CA ILE A 95 -12.24 13.91 10.49
C ILE A 95 -12.02 13.13 11.78
N ILE A 96 -12.92 13.27 12.75
CA ILE A 96 -12.87 12.54 14.03
C ILE A 96 -12.90 11.03 13.75
N ARG A 97 -13.83 10.54 12.93
CA ARG A 97 -13.96 9.12 12.60
C ARG A 97 -12.68 8.54 12.00
N VAL A 98 -12.08 9.24 11.01
CA VAL A 98 -10.86 8.78 10.36
C VAL A 98 -9.69 8.73 11.35
N ALA A 99 -9.51 9.78 12.15
CA ALA A 99 -8.40 9.88 13.09
C ALA A 99 -8.55 8.93 14.30
N SER A 100 -9.75 8.76 14.83
CA SER A 100 -10.04 7.79 15.91
C SER A 100 -9.84 6.36 15.42
N TRP A 101 -10.29 6.04 14.20
CA TRP A 101 -10.07 4.73 13.62
C TRP A 101 -8.57 4.45 13.41
N GLU A 102 -7.80 5.44 12.93
CA GLU A 102 -6.34 5.32 12.84
C GLU A 102 -5.70 5.01 14.19
N THR A 103 -6.08 5.75 15.23
CA THR A 103 -5.48 5.57 16.57
C THR A 103 -5.79 4.19 17.14
N ASN A 104 -7.00 3.70 16.98
CA ASN A 104 -7.39 2.37 17.45
C ASN A 104 -6.63 1.28 16.68
N PHE A 105 -6.68 1.33 15.35
CA PHE A 105 -6.02 0.35 14.48
C PHE A 105 -4.51 0.23 14.77
N GLU A 106 -3.81 1.37 14.83
CA GLU A 106 -2.36 1.38 15.10
C GLU A 106 -2.03 0.99 16.55
N SER A 107 -2.89 1.32 17.51
CA SER A 107 -2.70 0.93 18.92
C SER A 107 -2.86 -0.58 19.10
N GLU A 108 -3.88 -1.17 18.48
CA GLU A 108 -4.07 -2.63 18.46
C GLU A 108 -2.86 -3.32 17.80
N LYS A 109 -2.37 -2.80 16.69
CA LYS A 109 -1.19 -3.34 16.02
C LYS A 109 0.05 -3.30 16.91
N ILE A 110 0.27 -2.18 17.62
CA ILE A 110 1.37 -2.07 18.57
C ILE A 110 1.23 -3.09 19.70
N ALA A 111 0.02 -3.29 20.22
CA ALA A 111 -0.24 -4.27 21.28
C ALA A 111 0.03 -5.70 20.81
N VAL A 112 -0.43 -6.08 19.61
CA VAL A 112 -0.17 -7.39 19.01
C VAL A 112 1.35 -7.60 18.86
N ASN A 113 2.08 -6.63 18.31
CA ASN A 113 3.53 -6.75 18.14
C ASN A 113 4.28 -6.85 19.47
N LYS A 114 3.85 -6.10 20.48
CA LYS A 114 4.43 -6.19 21.82
C LYS A 114 4.25 -7.59 22.43
N ASN A 115 3.05 -8.17 22.31
CA ASN A 115 2.74 -9.48 22.88
C ASN A 115 3.52 -10.62 22.18
N ARG A 116 3.90 -10.48 20.91
CA ARG A 116 4.63 -11.50 20.15
C ARG A 116 6.12 -11.20 19.94
N ALA A 117 6.65 -10.13 20.51
CA ALA A 117 8.03 -9.67 20.27
C ALA A 117 9.08 -10.75 20.52
N ASN A 118 8.90 -11.56 21.56
CA ASN A 118 9.83 -12.64 21.93
C ASN A 118 9.70 -13.89 21.06
N SER A 119 8.58 -14.07 20.34
CA SER A 119 8.31 -15.28 19.55
C SER A 119 9.04 -15.31 18.21
N GLN A 120 9.48 -14.15 17.74
CA GLN A 120 10.17 -13.97 16.44
C GLN A 120 9.55 -14.80 15.32
N ILE A 121 8.24 -14.64 15.14
CA ILE A 121 7.43 -15.50 14.26
C ILE A 121 7.83 -15.43 12.78
N CYS A 122 8.51 -14.34 12.37
CA CYS A 122 9.03 -14.15 11.02
C CYS A 122 10.51 -14.55 10.87
N ARG A 123 11.13 -15.16 11.89
CA ARG A 123 12.50 -15.66 11.78
C ARG A 123 12.52 -16.97 10.99
N THR A 124 12.57 -16.86 9.67
CA THR A 124 12.68 -17.95 8.71
C THR A 124 14.10 -18.56 8.74
N LYS A 125 14.22 -19.79 8.23
CA LYS A 125 15.50 -20.48 8.07
C LYS A 125 16.41 -19.74 7.10
N TYR A 126 15.82 -19.23 6.02
CA TYR A 126 16.52 -18.48 4.97
C TYR A 126 16.05 -17.03 4.96
N PRO A 127 16.91 -16.04 4.71
CA PRO A 127 16.53 -14.64 4.60
C PRO A 127 15.50 -14.39 3.49
N ILE A 128 14.80 -13.28 3.59
CA ILE A 128 13.82 -12.85 2.61
C ILE A 128 14.47 -11.88 1.62
N LEU A 129 14.29 -12.11 0.34
CA LEU A 129 14.64 -11.20 -0.73
C LEU A 129 13.36 -10.56 -1.30
N PHE A 130 13.19 -9.26 -1.07
CA PHE A 130 12.14 -8.50 -1.71
C PHE A 130 12.53 -8.06 -3.12
N VAL A 131 11.64 -8.33 -4.10
CA VAL A 131 11.83 -7.99 -5.51
C VAL A 131 10.70 -7.10 -5.97
N HIS A 132 11.00 -5.83 -6.28
CA HIS A 132 10.02 -4.84 -6.72
C HIS A 132 9.53 -5.08 -8.15
N GLY A 133 8.43 -4.43 -8.53
CA GLY A 133 7.90 -4.42 -9.89
C GLY A 133 8.41 -3.25 -10.74
N VAL A 134 7.64 -2.92 -11.78
CA VAL A 134 7.94 -1.80 -12.70
C VAL A 134 7.71 -0.45 -12.01
N PHE A 135 8.40 0.59 -12.46
CA PHE A 135 8.29 2.03 -12.15
C PHE A 135 8.93 2.52 -10.86
N PHE A 136 9.15 1.72 -9.86
CA PHE A 136 9.71 2.16 -8.59
C PHE A 136 10.79 1.19 -8.13
N ARG A 137 11.87 1.74 -7.56
CA ARG A 137 12.94 0.99 -6.91
C ARG A 137 12.85 1.12 -5.40
N ASP A 138 13.59 0.27 -4.71
CA ASP A 138 13.82 0.41 -3.28
C ASP A 138 14.85 1.51 -3.02
N TYR A 139 14.39 2.72 -2.69
CA TYR A 139 15.25 3.82 -2.27
C TYR A 139 15.33 3.89 -0.75
N LYS A 140 16.45 4.35 -0.26
CA LYS A 140 16.67 4.52 1.19
C LYS A 140 15.56 5.32 1.88
N TYR A 141 14.96 6.29 1.19
CA TYR A 141 13.91 7.18 1.73
C TYR A 141 12.51 6.93 1.15
N LEU A 142 12.40 6.22 0.04
CA LEU A 142 11.16 5.84 -0.63
C LEU A 142 11.14 4.33 -0.81
N ASN A 143 10.81 3.63 0.27
CA ASN A 143 10.71 2.19 0.25
C ASN A 143 9.48 1.75 -0.58
N TYR A 144 9.72 0.96 -1.61
CA TYR A 144 8.70 0.35 -2.46
C TYR A 144 7.64 -0.41 -1.64
N TRP A 145 8.07 -1.12 -0.60
CA TRP A 145 7.25 -2.00 0.23
C TRP A 145 6.60 -1.31 1.44
N GLY A 146 6.55 0.02 1.45
CA GLY A 146 5.89 0.81 2.48
C GLY A 146 6.34 0.48 3.91
N ARG A 147 5.39 0.07 4.77
CA ARG A 147 5.63 -0.28 6.18
C ARG A 147 5.95 -1.77 6.41
N ILE A 148 5.81 -2.62 5.37
CA ILE A 148 5.91 -4.07 5.46
C ILE A 148 7.28 -4.55 5.97
N PRO A 149 8.44 -4.10 5.41
CA PRO A 149 9.74 -4.60 5.86
C PRO A 149 10.01 -4.31 7.34
N LYS A 150 9.64 -3.12 7.80
CA LYS A 150 9.81 -2.75 9.21
C LYS A 150 9.01 -3.68 10.13
N GLU A 151 7.80 -4.03 9.74
CA GLU A 151 6.93 -4.94 10.49
C GLU A 151 7.52 -6.35 10.58
N LEU A 152 8.05 -6.86 9.48
CA LEU A 152 8.68 -8.17 9.43
C LEU A 152 9.97 -8.24 10.25
N ILE A 153 10.82 -7.21 10.15
CA ILE A 153 12.06 -7.10 10.92
C ILE A 153 11.77 -7.08 12.43
N MET A 154 10.74 -6.33 12.85
CA MET A 154 10.30 -6.30 14.26
C MET A 154 9.86 -7.68 14.76
N ASN A 155 9.42 -8.56 13.87
CA ASN A 155 9.02 -9.94 14.15
C ASN A 155 10.12 -10.97 13.85
N GLY A 156 11.38 -10.54 13.62
CA GLY A 156 12.58 -11.41 13.54
C GLY A 156 13.03 -11.76 12.12
N ALA A 157 12.43 -11.19 11.05
CA ALA A 157 12.89 -11.43 9.69
C ALA A 157 14.22 -10.77 9.37
N VAL A 158 15.05 -11.44 8.56
CA VAL A 158 16.21 -10.87 7.87
C VAL A 158 15.82 -10.58 6.43
N ILE A 159 16.00 -9.33 5.98
CA ILE A 159 15.49 -8.85 4.70
C ILE A 159 16.58 -8.26 3.84
N PHE A 160 16.60 -8.63 2.57
CA PHE A 160 17.37 -8.04 1.48
C PHE A 160 16.46 -7.52 0.37
N TYR A 161 17.01 -6.69 -0.52
CA TYR A 161 16.31 -6.11 -1.65
C TYR A 161 17.01 -6.46 -2.95
N GLY A 162 16.23 -6.68 -4.01
CA GLY A 162 16.73 -7.02 -5.36
C GLY A 162 17.55 -5.89 -5.98
N ASN A 163 17.14 -4.64 -5.76
CA ASN A 163 17.82 -3.43 -6.25
C ASN A 163 18.11 -3.41 -7.76
N HIS A 164 17.42 -4.23 -8.57
CA HIS A 164 17.52 -4.23 -10.02
C HIS A 164 16.87 -2.98 -10.64
N GLN A 165 17.05 -2.76 -11.93
CA GLN A 165 16.43 -1.61 -12.61
C GLN A 165 14.89 -1.71 -12.60
N SER A 166 14.23 -0.56 -12.46
CA SER A 166 12.77 -0.50 -12.32
C SER A 166 12.02 -0.66 -13.65
N ALA A 167 12.69 -0.47 -14.78
CA ALA A 167 12.13 -0.69 -16.10
C ALA A 167 13.20 -1.27 -17.03
N ALA A 168 13.19 -2.58 -17.18
CA ALA A 168 14.00 -3.34 -18.15
C ALA A 168 13.20 -4.58 -18.58
N SER A 169 13.68 -5.30 -19.58
CA SER A 169 13.09 -6.58 -19.96
C SER A 169 13.12 -7.58 -18.80
N VAL A 170 12.27 -8.60 -18.85
CA VAL A 170 12.30 -9.72 -17.88
C VAL A 170 13.68 -10.40 -17.91
N ILE A 171 14.28 -10.51 -19.09
CA ILE A 171 15.60 -11.12 -19.26
C ILE A 171 16.67 -10.30 -18.54
N ASP A 172 16.72 -8.99 -18.75
CA ASP A 172 17.77 -8.15 -18.19
C ASP A 172 17.58 -7.93 -16.68
N SER A 173 16.34 -7.71 -16.24
CA SER A 173 16.01 -7.69 -14.81
C SER A 173 16.36 -9.01 -14.13
N GLY A 174 16.10 -10.15 -14.79
CA GLY A 174 16.45 -11.46 -14.28
C GLY A 174 17.96 -11.66 -14.12
N LYS A 175 18.78 -11.16 -15.06
CA LYS A 175 20.27 -11.22 -14.96
C LYS A 175 20.76 -10.43 -13.74
N GLU A 176 20.31 -9.18 -13.58
CA GLU A 176 20.67 -8.35 -12.42
C GLU A 176 20.24 -9.01 -11.10
N LEU A 177 19.05 -9.59 -11.08
CA LEU A 177 18.54 -10.31 -9.91
C LEU A 177 19.36 -11.56 -9.59
N ALA A 178 19.76 -12.33 -10.61
CA ALA A 178 20.60 -13.51 -10.42
C ALA A 178 21.97 -13.15 -9.84
N GLU A 179 22.58 -12.07 -10.31
CA GLU A 179 23.83 -11.54 -9.74
C GLU A 179 23.64 -11.12 -8.28
N ARG A 180 22.54 -10.41 -8.00
CA ARG A 180 22.23 -9.98 -6.64
C ARG A 180 22.03 -11.16 -5.68
N VAL A 181 21.37 -12.23 -6.09
CA VAL A 181 21.20 -13.46 -5.33
C VAL A 181 22.56 -14.08 -5.01
N ARG A 182 23.43 -14.25 -6.01
CA ARG A 182 24.79 -14.79 -5.81
C ARG A 182 25.61 -13.93 -4.85
N GLN A 183 25.52 -12.61 -4.99
CA GLN A 183 26.17 -11.67 -4.08
C GLN A 183 25.71 -11.86 -2.64
N ILE A 184 24.38 -11.87 -2.38
CA ILE A 184 23.83 -12.01 -1.02
C ILE A 184 24.26 -13.34 -0.40
N VAL A 185 24.14 -14.45 -1.15
CA VAL A 185 24.54 -15.77 -0.67
C VAL A 185 26.03 -15.83 -0.37
N GLY A 186 26.86 -15.26 -1.24
CA GLY A 186 28.32 -15.21 -1.05
C GLY A 186 28.75 -14.36 0.15
N GLU A 187 28.12 -13.20 0.35
CA GLU A 187 28.43 -12.28 1.46
C GLU A 187 27.95 -12.80 2.82
N THR A 188 26.80 -13.48 2.84
CA THR A 188 26.16 -13.86 4.12
C THR A 188 26.34 -15.32 4.49
N GLY A 189 26.66 -16.18 3.53
CA GLY A 189 26.73 -17.63 3.74
C GLY A 189 25.37 -18.26 4.03
N CYS A 190 24.24 -17.61 3.75
CA CYS A 190 22.91 -18.07 4.13
C CYS A 190 22.43 -19.32 3.39
N GLY A 191 23.15 -19.77 2.36
CA GLY A 191 22.85 -20.93 1.54
C GLY A 191 21.69 -20.72 0.56
N LYS A 192 20.52 -20.34 1.05
CA LYS A 192 19.33 -20.06 0.23
C LYS A 192 18.62 -18.77 0.64
N LEU A 193 17.67 -18.34 -0.19
CA LEU A 193 16.80 -17.18 0.02
C LEU A 193 15.34 -17.56 -0.21
N ASN A 194 14.44 -16.88 0.49
CA ASN A 194 13.01 -16.85 0.20
C ASN A 194 12.70 -15.58 -0.60
N ILE A 195 12.26 -15.68 -1.83
CA ILE A 195 11.91 -14.52 -2.66
C ILE A 195 10.44 -14.16 -2.43
N ILE A 196 10.18 -12.87 -2.20
CA ILE A 196 8.85 -12.28 -2.26
C ILE A 196 8.89 -11.19 -3.33
N ALA A 197 8.20 -11.43 -4.45
CA ALA A 197 8.27 -10.61 -5.64
C ALA A 197 6.91 -10.02 -6.01
N HIS A 198 6.84 -8.72 -6.32
CA HIS A 198 5.61 -8.06 -6.70
C HIS A 198 5.56 -7.74 -8.19
N SER A 199 4.37 -7.90 -8.79
CA SER A 199 4.10 -7.48 -10.17
C SER A 199 5.09 -8.11 -11.16
N LYS A 200 5.70 -7.33 -12.07
CA LYS A 200 6.73 -7.78 -13.01
C LYS A 200 7.89 -8.51 -12.32
N GLY A 201 8.26 -8.08 -11.09
CA GLY A 201 9.34 -8.73 -10.33
C GLY A 201 9.13 -10.23 -10.11
N GLY A 202 7.88 -10.71 -10.13
CA GLY A 202 7.58 -12.14 -10.12
C GLY A 202 7.98 -12.85 -11.41
N LEU A 203 7.81 -12.23 -12.59
CA LEU A 203 8.29 -12.76 -13.87
C LEU A 203 9.81 -12.75 -13.93
N ASP A 204 10.44 -11.64 -13.49
CA ASP A 204 11.89 -11.51 -13.41
C ASP A 204 12.51 -12.61 -12.53
N SER A 205 11.86 -12.86 -11.37
CA SER A 205 12.29 -13.91 -10.43
C SER A 205 12.13 -15.32 -11.02
N ARG A 206 11.00 -15.60 -11.67
CA ARG A 206 10.78 -16.90 -12.34
C ARG A 206 11.84 -17.15 -13.41
N TYR A 207 12.10 -16.13 -14.27
CA TYR A 207 13.13 -16.22 -15.29
C TYR A 207 14.51 -16.47 -14.67
N ALA A 208 14.88 -15.71 -13.65
CA ALA A 208 16.16 -15.86 -12.98
C ALA A 208 16.34 -17.27 -12.38
N VAL A 209 15.33 -17.78 -11.69
CA VAL A 209 15.36 -19.13 -11.08
C VAL A 209 15.43 -20.23 -12.12
N SER A 210 14.62 -20.11 -13.20
CA SER A 210 14.51 -21.16 -14.21
C SER A 210 15.67 -21.19 -15.22
N GLN A 211 16.23 -20.02 -15.58
CA GLN A 211 17.13 -19.90 -16.74
C GLN A 211 18.56 -19.46 -16.39
N LEU A 212 18.82 -18.97 -15.17
CA LEU A 212 20.11 -18.34 -14.87
C LEU A 212 20.94 -19.10 -13.81
N GLY A 213 20.58 -20.35 -13.49
CA GLY A 213 21.37 -21.23 -12.62
C GLY A 213 21.46 -20.75 -11.17
N ILE A 214 20.40 -20.15 -10.63
CA ILE A 214 20.32 -19.75 -9.22
C ILE A 214 19.35 -20.59 -8.40
N GLU A 215 18.75 -21.61 -8.99
CA GLU A 215 17.75 -22.49 -8.34
C GLU A 215 18.26 -23.08 -7.02
N ASN A 216 19.53 -23.43 -6.95
CA ASN A 216 20.13 -23.99 -5.74
C ASN A 216 20.22 -22.97 -4.58
N TYR A 217 20.12 -21.68 -4.87
CA TYR A 217 20.12 -20.60 -3.89
C TYR A 217 18.73 -20.14 -3.48
N ILE A 218 17.67 -20.76 -4.02
CA ILE A 218 16.28 -20.37 -3.74
C ILE A 218 15.57 -21.50 -3.02
N ALA A 219 14.94 -21.15 -1.90
CA ALA A 219 14.10 -22.06 -1.12
C ALA A 219 12.63 -21.95 -1.53
N SER A 220 12.14 -20.71 -1.67
CA SER A 220 10.78 -20.43 -2.08
C SER A 220 10.68 -19.15 -2.93
N LEU A 221 9.67 -19.13 -3.81
CA LEU A 221 9.27 -17.96 -4.57
C LEU A 221 7.78 -17.67 -4.33
N THR A 222 7.51 -16.59 -3.63
CA THR A 222 6.16 -16.03 -3.44
C THR A 222 5.98 -14.86 -4.40
N THR A 223 5.03 -14.97 -5.33
CA THR A 223 4.68 -13.87 -6.23
C THR A 223 3.43 -13.14 -5.73
N VAL A 224 3.40 -11.83 -5.85
CA VAL A 224 2.31 -10.97 -5.35
C VAL A 224 1.81 -10.11 -6.52
N ASN A 225 0.54 -10.28 -6.89
CA ASN A 225 -0.07 -9.58 -8.03
C ASN A 225 0.78 -9.62 -9.31
N THR A 226 1.46 -10.73 -9.55
CA THR A 226 2.29 -10.94 -10.75
C THR A 226 1.40 -11.38 -11.91
N PRO A 227 1.50 -10.76 -13.09
CA PRO A 227 0.73 -11.16 -14.27
C PRO A 227 1.38 -12.37 -14.96
N HIS A 228 1.25 -13.56 -14.37
CA HIS A 228 1.85 -14.79 -14.90
C HIS A 228 1.37 -15.17 -16.32
N TYR A 229 0.14 -14.78 -16.64
CA TYR A 229 -0.44 -14.97 -17.98
C TYR A 229 -0.57 -13.66 -18.75
N GLY A 230 0.10 -12.60 -18.26
CA GLY A 230 0.08 -11.27 -18.85
C GLY A 230 -1.26 -10.56 -18.75
N CYS A 231 -1.39 -9.50 -19.52
CA CYS A 231 -2.58 -8.65 -19.61
C CYS A 231 -3.00 -8.48 -21.07
N GLN A 232 -4.19 -8.95 -21.47
CA GLN A 232 -4.75 -8.75 -22.82
C GLN A 232 -4.99 -7.27 -23.12
N PHE A 233 -5.34 -6.49 -22.08
CA PHE A 233 -5.44 -5.05 -22.19
C PHE A 233 -4.13 -4.41 -22.67
N ALA A 234 -2.96 -4.90 -22.22
CA ALA A 234 -1.66 -4.40 -22.66
C ALA A 234 -1.40 -4.72 -24.14
N ASP A 235 -1.73 -5.93 -24.60
CA ASP A 235 -1.66 -6.28 -26.03
C ASP A 235 -2.52 -5.33 -26.88
N TYR A 236 -3.77 -5.11 -26.46
CA TYR A 236 -4.68 -4.22 -27.17
C TYR A 236 -4.13 -2.79 -27.23
N LEU A 237 -3.68 -2.25 -26.10
CA LEU A 237 -3.16 -0.89 -26.02
C LEU A 237 -1.93 -0.71 -26.93
N LEU A 238 -0.98 -1.62 -26.86
CA LEU A 238 0.22 -1.57 -27.70
C LEU A 238 -0.09 -1.72 -29.19
N SER A 239 -1.13 -2.47 -29.56
CA SER A 239 -1.56 -2.60 -30.97
C SER A 239 -2.26 -1.36 -31.52
N LYS A 240 -2.92 -0.55 -30.68
CA LYS A 240 -3.73 0.61 -31.07
C LYS A 240 -2.99 1.94 -30.99
N VAL A 241 -2.03 2.07 -30.08
CA VAL A 241 -1.26 3.31 -29.92
C VAL A 241 -0.18 3.39 -31.00
N PRO A 242 -0.13 4.46 -31.79
CA PRO A 242 0.89 4.65 -32.83
C PRO A 242 2.31 4.55 -32.27
N GLU A 243 3.23 3.99 -33.03
CA GLU A 243 4.62 3.78 -32.60
C GLU A 243 5.31 5.07 -32.17
N SER A 244 5.09 6.17 -32.88
CA SER A 244 5.62 7.48 -32.52
C SER A 244 5.17 7.94 -31.11
N THR A 245 3.91 7.68 -30.78
CA THR A 245 3.36 8.01 -29.45
C THR A 245 3.94 7.10 -28.37
N ARG A 246 4.06 5.79 -28.65
CA ARG A 246 4.70 4.85 -27.72
C ARG A 246 6.14 5.25 -27.42
N ASN A 247 6.91 5.57 -28.47
CA ASN A 247 8.30 6.00 -28.34
C ASN A 247 8.44 7.32 -27.59
N PHE A 248 7.54 8.28 -27.81
CA PHE A 248 7.52 9.54 -27.07
C PHE A 248 7.27 9.31 -25.56
N ILE A 249 6.25 8.48 -25.23
CA ILE A 249 5.95 8.13 -23.85
C ILE A 249 7.15 7.42 -23.20
N ALA A 250 7.73 6.43 -23.88
CA ALA A 250 8.89 5.70 -23.42
C ALA A 250 10.09 6.60 -23.12
N GLN A 251 10.40 7.53 -24.01
CA GLN A 251 11.48 8.49 -23.80
C GLN A 251 11.28 9.36 -22.55
N LYS A 252 10.04 9.79 -22.30
CA LYS A 252 9.71 10.56 -21.10
C LYS A 252 9.89 9.73 -19.82
N TYR A 253 9.37 8.49 -19.82
CA TYR A 253 9.54 7.58 -18.68
C TYR A 253 11.01 7.21 -18.47
N ASN A 254 11.73 6.81 -19.51
CA ASN A 254 13.14 6.46 -19.42
C ASN A 254 13.99 7.64 -18.89
N SER A 255 13.69 8.87 -19.36
CA SER A 255 14.38 10.06 -18.88
C SER A 255 14.10 10.34 -17.39
N ALA A 256 12.87 10.09 -16.93
CA ALA A 256 12.52 10.21 -15.52
C ALA A 256 13.23 9.12 -14.68
N LEU A 257 13.18 7.86 -15.11
CA LEU A 257 13.78 6.73 -14.40
C LEU A 257 15.31 6.85 -14.28
N LYS A 258 15.98 7.39 -15.33
CA LYS A 258 17.43 7.72 -15.25
C LYS A 258 17.72 8.73 -14.14
N LYS A 259 16.88 9.75 -13.95
CA LYS A 259 17.02 10.72 -12.83
C LYS A 259 16.82 10.07 -11.47
N PHE A 260 16.04 8.98 -11.42
CA PHE A 260 15.81 8.19 -10.22
C PHE A 260 16.79 7.02 -10.05
N GLY A 261 17.87 6.96 -10.84
CA GLY A 261 19.01 6.08 -10.62
C GLY A 261 19.02 4.79 -11.47
N ASP A 262 18.09 4.60 -12.40
CA ASP A 262 18.20 3.53 -13.39
C ASP A 262 19.30 3.88 -14.40
N SER A 263 20.23 2.95 -14.63
CA SER A 263 21.35 3.18 -15.56
C SER A 263 20.90 3.09 -17.02
N ASN A 264 20.06 2.14 -17.34
CA ASN A 264 19.61 1.87 -18.72
C ASN A 264 18.13 1.43 -18.78
N PRO A 265 17.18 2.30 -18.38
CA PRO A 265 15.76 1.94 -18.38
C PRO A 265 15.23 1.76 -19.80
N ASP A 266 14.47 0.69 -20.01
CA ASP A 266 13.68 0.42 -21.20
C ASP A 266 12.22 0.16 -20.83
N PHE A 267 11.44 1.23 -20.81
CA PHE A 267 10.02 1.21 -20.49
C PHE A 267 9.20 0.35 -21.44
N LEU A 268 9.50 0.41 -22.76
CA LEU A 268 8.74 -0.37 -23.75
C LEU A 268 9.01 -1.86 -23.62
N ALA A 269 10.26 -2.26 -23.44
CA ALA A 269 10.59 -3.66 -23.18
C ALA A 269 9.85 -4.17 -21.92
N ALA A 270 9.89 -3.40 -20.83
CA ALA A 270 9.20 -3.77 -19.60
C ALA A 270 7.69 -3.93 -19.77
N VAL A 271 7.03 -3.03 -20.51
CA VAL A 271 5.58 -3.11 -20.76
C VAL A 271 5.24 -4.23 -21.74
N ASN A 272 6.09 -4.46 -22.74
CA ASN A 272 5.90 -5.52 -23.74
C ASN A 272 5.91 -6.91 -23.08
N ASP A 273 6.80 -7.11 -22.12
CA ASP A 273 6.90 -8.38 -21.36
C ASP A 273 5.68 -8.65 -20.46
N LEU A 274 4.84 -7.63 -20.22
CA LEU A 274 3.59 -7.77 -19.44
C LEU A 274 2.37 -8.11 -20.31
N THR A 275 2.52 -8.21 -21.63
CA THR A 275 1.43 -8.60 -22.53
C THR A 275 1.08 -10.07 -22.38
N ALA A 276 -0.16 -10.46 -22.70
CA ALA A 276 -0.56 -11.87 -22.66
C ALA A 276 0.20 -12.70 -23.67
N SER A 277 0.52 -12.13 -24.84
CA SER A 277 1.32 -12.77 -25.88
C SER A 277 2.76 -13.07 -25.43
N SER A 278 3.44 -12.11 -24.80
CA SER A 278 4.80 -12.31 -24.28
C SER A 278 4.84 -13.26 -23.10
N CYS A 279 3.89 -13.16 -22.15
CA CYS A 279 3.81 -14.08 -21.03
C CYS A 279 3.51 -15.52 -21.45
N LYS A 280 2.74 -15.72 -22.53
CA LYS A 280 2.54 -17.06 -23.10
C LYS A 280 3.87 -17.66 -23.57
N GLN A 281 4.67 -16.91 -24.35
CA GLN A 281 5.98 -17.34 -24.80
C GLN A 281 6.94 -17.60 -23.64
N LEU A 282 6.91 -16.72 -22.61
CA LEU A 282 7.70 -16.91 -21.41
C LEU A 282 7.35 -18.22 -20.69
N ASN A 283 6.05 -18.53 -20.54
CA ASN A 283 5.58 -19.73 -19.86
C ASN A 283 5.94 -21.03 -20.61
N ASP A 284 6.15 -20.98 -21.92
CA ASP A 284 6.59 -22.16 -22.70
C ASP A 284 8.05 -22.54 -22.40
N THR A 285 8.87 -21.61 -21.90
CA THR A 285 10.29 -21.81 -21.64
C THR A 285 10.68 -21.73 -20.17
N VAL A 286 10.00 -20.90 -19.39
CA VAL A 286 10.30 -20.65 -17.96
C VAL A 286 9.44 -21.56 -17.08
N LEU A 287 9.94 -22.76 -16.85
CA LEU A 287 9.26 -23.78 -16.05
C LEU A 287 9.63 -23.65 -14.56
N ASP A 288 8.76 -24.14 -13.71
CA ASP A 288 9.03 -24.27 -12.27
C ASP A 288 10.09 -25.33 -12.01
N ILE A 289 11.08 -25.05 -11.19
CA ILE A 289 12.19 -25.94 -10.90
C ILE A 289 11.88 -26.80 -9.69
N PRO A 290 12.04 -28.14 -9.78
CA PRO A 290 11.86 -29.02 -8.64
C PRO A 290 12.73 -28.65 -7.44
N GLY A 291 12.16 -28.68 -6.24
CA GLY A 291 12.88 -28.31 -5.00
C GLY A 291 12.81 -26.82 -4.63
N VAL A 292 12.19 -25.99 -5.45
CA VAL A 292 11.78 -24.62 -5.09
C VAL A 292 10.27 -24.62 -4.83
N PHE A 293 9.85 -24.05 -3.71
CA PHE A 293 8.43 -23.92 -3.39
C PHE A 293 7.84 -22.67 -4.05
N TYR A 294 6.79 -22.82 -4.86
CA TYR A 294 6.12 -21.73 -5.57
C TYR A 294 4.74 -21.46 -5.01
N GLN A 295 4.48 -20.19 -4.67
CA GLN A 295 3.14 -19.73 -4.29
C GLN A 295 2.84 -18.34 -4.85
N SER A 296 1.55 -18.03 -4.96
CA SER A 296 1.08 -16.75 -5.47
C SER A 296 0.01 -16.12 -4.61
N VAL A 297 0.04 -14.79 -4.58
CA VAL A 297 -0.96 -13.94 -3.93
C VAL A 297 -1.55 -13.02 -4.98
N GLY A 298 -2.85 -13.10 -5.18
CA GLY A 298 -3.60 -12.18 -6.05
C GLY A 298 -4.61 -11.38 -5.24
N SER A 299 -4.93 -10.18 -5.70
CA SER A 299 -5.95 -9.33 -5.09
C SER A 299 -6.94 -8.79 -6.11
N LYS A 300 -8.05 -8.24 -5.65
CA LYS A 300 -9.01 -7.56 -6.51
C LYS A 300 -9.63 -6.33 -5.86
N LEU A 301 -9.87 -5.32 -6.68
CA LEU A 301 -10.78 -4.23 -6.38
C LEU A 301 -12.23 -4.69 -6.58
N ASN A 302 -13.14 -4.15 -5.79
CA ASN A 302 -14.56 -4.43 -5.94
C ASN A 302 -15.24 -3.44 -6.91
N VAL A 303 -14.82 -2.18 -6.90
CA VAL A 303 -15.29 -1.14 -7.84
C VAL A 303 -14.14 -0.20 -8.23
N ALA A 304 -14.25 0.42 -9.40
CA ALA A 304 -13.24 1.34 -9.94
C ALA A 304 -12.93 2.53 -9.01
N SER A 305 -13.96 3.12 -8.40
CA SER A 305 -13.81 4.29 -7.51
C SER A 305 -13.02 4.02 -6.23
N SER A 306 -12.77 2.77 -5.92
CA SER A 306 -11.96 2.36 -4.75
C SER A 306 -10.46 2.30 -5.05
N GLY A 307 -10.08 2.24 -6.32
CA GLY A 307 -8.70 2.40 -6.75
C GLY A 307 -8.26 3.86 -6.66
N ARG A 308 -7.01 4.11 -6.24
CA ARG A 308 -6.40 5.43 -6.40
C ARG A 308 -5.87 5.61 -7.82
N PHE A 309 -5.73 6.86 -8.26
CA PHE A 309 -5.09 7.14 -9.55
C PHE A 309 -3.68 6.51 -9.62
N PRO A 310 -3.33 5.84 -10.73
CA PRO A 310 -4.08 5.63 -11.97
C PRO A 310 -5.00 4.39 -11.99
N LEU A 311 -5.03 3.55 -10.94
CA LEU A 311 -5.72 2.26 -10.90
C LEU A 311 -7.24 2.36 -11.07
N ASN A 312 -7.84 3.46 -10.67
CA ASN A 312 -9.27 3.73 -10.88
C ASN A 312 -9.64 3.90 -12.36
N PHE A 313 -8.69 4.37 -13.19
CA PHE A 313 -8.88 4.49 -14.64
C PHE A 313 -8.57 3.19 -15.39
N SER A 314 -7.55 2.46 -14.97
CA SER A 314 -7.19 1.19 -15.62
C SER A 314 -8.16 0.05 -15.26
N TYR A 315 -8.75 0.06 -14.05
CA TYR A 315 -9.66 -0.99 -13.59
C TYR A 315 -10.78 -1.36 -14.58
N PRO A 316 -11.60 -0.42 -15.12
CA PRO A 316 -12.66 -0.78 -16.06
C PRO A 316 -12.12 -1.32 -17.39
N LEU A 317 -10.95 -0.87 -17.83
CA LEU A 317 -10.33 -1.34 -19.05
C LEU A 317 -9.82 -2.78 -18.85
N VAL A 318 -9.05 -3.03 -17.80
CA VAL A 318 -8.61 -4.38 -17.44
C VAL A 318 -9.81 -5.30 -17.22
N LYS A 319 -10.88 -4.81 -16.57
CA LYS A 319 -12.10 -5.60 -16.35
C LYS A 319 -12.77 -6.03 -17.65
N TYR A 320 -12.77 -5.19 -18.67
CA TYR A 320 -13.34 -5.50 -19.97
C TYR A 320 -12.59 -6.63 -20.70
N PHE A 321 -11.25 -6.61 -20.65
CA PHE A 321 -10.43 -7.58 -21.37
C PHE A 321 -10.11 -8.84 -20.54
N ASP A 322 -9.84 -8.67 -19.26
CA ASP A 322 -9.21 -9.68 -18.40
C ASP A 322 -10.08 -10.08 -17.19
N GLY A 323 -11.23 -9.42 -16.96
CA GLY A 323 -12.17 -9.73 -15.90
C GLY A 323 -11.83 -9.10 -14.55
N GLU A 324 -12.13 -9.81 -13.44
CA GLU A 324 -11.85 -9.34 -12.07
C GLU A 324 -10.36 -9.04 -11.91
N ASN A 325 -10.04 -7.83 -11.37
CA ASN A 325 -8.66 -7.36 -11.31
C ASN A 325 -8.41 -6.43 -10.11
N ASP A 326 -7.14 -6.14 -9.85
CA ASP A 326 -6.65 -5.26 -8.80
C ASP A 326 -6.43 -3.80 -9.26
N GLY A 327 -6.83 -3.49 -10.48
CA GLY A 327 -6.58 -2.24 -11.20
C GLY A 327 -5.56 -2.38 -12.32
N LEU A 328 -4.71 -3.41 -12.33
CA LEU A 328 -3.69 -3.68 -13.36
C LEU A 328 -3.65 -5.14 -13.78
N VAL A 329 -3.74 -6.06 -12.85
CA VAL A 329 -3.59 -7.50 -13.08
C VAL A 329 -4.88 -8.21 -12.74
N SER A 330 -5.33 -9.10 -13.61
CA SER A 330 -6.53 -9.91 -13.35
C SER A 330 -6.25 -11.02 -12.36
N THR A 331 -7.29 -11.41 -11.63
CA THR A 331 -7.20 -12.51 -10.66
C THR A 331 -6.89 -13.86 -11.33
N SER A 332 -7.25 -14.03 -12.59
CA SER A 332 -6.91 -15.21 -13.40
C SER A 332 -5.42 -15.21 -13.76
N SER A 333 -4.85 -14.04 -14.09
CA SER A 333 -3.45 -13.90 -14.45
C SER A 333 -2.49 -13.99 -13.26
N SER A 334 -2.95 -13.65 -12.05
CA SER A 334 -2.08 -13.62 -10.86
C SER A 334 -1.86 -14.96 -10.16
N GLY A 335 -2.59 -16.02 -10.56
CA GLY A 335 -2.52 -17.32 -9.90
C GLY A 335 -1.43 -18.22 -10.49
N TRP A 336 -0.44 -18.65 -9.67
CA TRP A 336 0.65 -19.53 -10.06
C TRP A 336 1.12 -20.41 -8.91
N GLY A 337 1.77 -21.54 -9.21
CA GLY A 337 2.36 -22.43 -8.20
C GLY A 337 1.32 -23.30 -7.46
N GLU A 338 1.79 -23.96 -6.41
CA GLU A 338 1.02 -24.94 -5.64
C GLU A 338 -0.03 -24.28 -4.76
N ASN A 339 0.33 -23.16 -4.12
CA ASN A 339 -0.55 -22.43 -3.22
C ASN A 339 -0.95 -21.09 -3.83
N ARG A 340 -2.26 -20.84 -3.96
CA ARG A 340 -2.83 -19.65 -4.57
C ARG A 340 -3.75 -18.92 -3.62
N ILE A 341 -3.31 -17.78 -3.11
CA ILE A 341 -4.04 -16.95 -2.16
C ILE A 341 -4.76 -15.84 -2.93
N LYS A 342 -6.07 -15.69 -2.72
CA LYS A 342 -6.87 -14.61 -3.29
C LYS A 342 -7.34 -13.69 -2.18
N LEU A 343 -7.05 -12.39 -2.30
CA LEU A 343 -7.33 -11.37 -1.31
C LEU A 343 -8.39 -10.39 -1.80
N THR A 344 -9.35 -10.11 -0.94
CA THR A 344 -10.30 -9.02 -1.11
C THR A 344 -10.88 -8.65 0.25
N VAL A 345 -11.58 -7.53 0.35
CA VAL A 345 -12.36 -7.14 1.53
C VAL A 345 -13.83 -6.99 1.16
N LYS A 346 -14.70 -7.10 2.15
CA LYS A 346 -16.16 -6.90 1.95
C LYS A 346 -16.47 -5.45 1.56
N GLY A 347 -17.64 -5.25 0.96
CA GLY A 347 -18.10 -3.93 0.54
C GLY A 347 -17.50 -3.48 -0.79
N SER A 348 -17.47 -2.18 -1.04
CA SER A 348 -17.03 -1.60 -2.32
C SER A 348 -15.50 -1.47 -2.46
N ARG A 349 -14.73 -1.53 -1.36
CA ARG A 349 -13.29 -1.17 -1.39
C ARG A 349 -12.45 -2.16 -2.21
N GLY A 350 -12.45 -3.45 -1.87
CA GLY A 350 -11.50 -4.40 -2.42
C GLY A 350 -10.03 -4.10 -2.02
N ILE A 351 -9.08 -4.76 -2.67
CA ILE A 351 -7.65 -4.59 -2.47
C ILE A 351 -7.00 -4.34 -3.82
N SER A 352 -6.33 -3.19 -3.98
CA SER A 352 -5.69 -2.78 -5.22
C SER A 352 -4.28 -3.33 -5.37
N HIS A 353 -3.73 -3.22 -6.58
CA HIS A 353 -2.35 -3.57 -6.91
C HIS A 353 -1.32 -2.91 -5.97
N GLY A 354 -1.50 -1.63 -5.68
CA GLY A 354 -0.61 -0.88 -4.79
C GLY A 354 -0.84 -1.13 -3.30
N ASP A 355 -2.01 -1.65 -2.90
CA ASP A 355 -2.27 -1.93 -1.49
C ASP A 355 -1.41 -3.08 -0.95
N LEU A 356 -1.07 -4.07 -1.80
CA LEU A 356 -0.24 -5.20 -1.40
C LEU A 356 1.24 -4.84 -1.22
N ILE A 357 1.67 -3.67 -1.64
CA ILE A 357 3.00 -3.13 -1.32
C ILE A 357 2.94 -1.97 -0.33
N ASP A 358 1.77 -1.72 0.27
CA ASP A 358 1.53 -0.60 1.20
C ASP A 358 1.91 0.76 0.59
N LEU A 359 1.72 0.93 -0.73
CA LEU A 359 2.17 2.10 -1.49
C LEU A 359 1.65 3.41 -0.89
N ASN A 360 0.38 3.45 -0.54
CA ASN A 360 -0.28 4.62 0.01
C ASN A 360 -0.25 4.66 1.55
N ARG A 361 0.30 3.64 2.20
CA ARG A 361 0.31 3.47 3.66
C ARG A 361 -1.09 3.60 4.27
N GLU A 362 -2.11 3.20 3.52
CA GLU A 362 -3.51 3.27 3.92
C GLU A 362 -3.85 2.09 4.81
N ASN A 363 -4.51 2.37 5.92
CA ASN A 363 -5.13 1.32 6.71
C ASN A 363 -6.48 0.97 6.06
N ILE A 364 -6.71 -0.29 5.73
CA ILE A 364 -7.92 -0.76 5.05
C ILE A 364 -8.79 -1.49 6.07
N GLU A 365 -10.07 -1.13 6.13
CA GLU A 365 -11.03 -1.80 7.00
C GLU A 365 -11.17 -3.28 6.59
N GLY A 366 -10.94 -4.18 7.55
CA GLY A 366 -10.97 -5.63 7.32
C GLY A 366 -9.69 -6.22 6.70
N PHE A 367 -8.64 -5.42 6.47
CA PHE A 367 -7.37 -5.93 5.95
C PHE A 367 -6.18 -5.10 6.44
N ASP A 368 -5.26 -5.74 7.15
CA ASP A 368 -3.95 -5.16 7.47
C ASP A 368 -2.88 -5.85 6.62
N VAL A 369 -2.35 -5.13 5.63
CA VAL A 369 -1.31 -5.64 4.73
C VAL A 369 -0.04 -6.05 5.49
N ARG A 370 0.32 -5.35 6.56
CA ARG A 370 1.49 -5.69 7.38
C ARG A 370 1.29 -7.02 8.09
N GLU A 371 0.10 -7.23 8.67
CA GLU A 371 -0.23 -8.50 9.32
C GLU A 371 -0.32 -9.64 8.32
N PHE A 372 -0.88 -9.38 7.14
CA PHE A 372 -0.90 -10.35 6.06
C PHE A 372 0.52 -10.87 5.75
N TYR A 373 1.50 -9.98 5.58
CA TYR A 373 2.89 -10.41 5.32
C TYR A 373 3.53 -11.11 6.52
N VAL A 374 3.20 -10.71 7.75
CA VAL A 374 3.66 -11.42 8.95
C VAL A 374 3.15 -12.87 8.94
N GLN A 375 1.88 -13.09 8.62
CA GLN A 375 1.31 -14.45 8.55
C GLN A 375 1.85 -15.23 7.33
N LEU A 376 2.08 -14.60 6.20
CA LEU A 376 2.70 -15.19 5.02
C LEU A 376 4.11 -15.72 5.35
N VAL A 377 4.94 -14.88 5.98
CA VAL A 377 6.32 -15.26 6.37
C VAL A 377 6.33 -16.29 7.49
N LYS A 378 5.38 -16.21 8.44
CA LYS A 378 5.18 -17.26 9.44
C LYS A 378 4.88 -18.60 8.78
N GLY A 379 4.02 -18.63 7.76
CA GLY A 379 3.73 -19.84 6.99
C GLY A 379 4.97 -20.42 6.30
N LEU A 380 5.83 -19.58 5.71
CA LEU A 380 7.12 -20.04 5.16
C LEU A 380 8.00 -20.66 6.25
N LYS A 381 8.10 -20.03 7.42
CA LYS A 381 8.85 -20.56 8.56
C LYS A 381 8.32 -21.94 9.02
N GLU A 382 7.00 -22.08 9.13
CA GLU A 382 6.35 -23.34 9.56
C GLU A 382 6.52 -24.45 8.53
N SER A 383 6.68 -24.09 7.25
CA SER A 383 7.01 -25.02 6.16
C SER A 383 8.50 -25.35 6.05
N GLY A 384 9.36 -24.80 6.93
CA GLY A 384 10.80 -25.11 6.99
C GLY A 384 11.69 -24.25 6.08
N PHE A 385 11.16 -23.20 5.52
CA PHE A 385 11.89 -22.28 4.65
C PHE A 385 12.60 -21.15 5.37
#